data_3c6c7e7380a66b9e704ea0b3b77802d1
#
_entry.id   3c6c7e7380a66b9e704ea0b3b77802d1
#
_cell.length_a   1.000
_cell.length_b   1.000
_cell.length_c   1.000
_cell.angle_alpha   90.00
_cell.angle_beta   90.00
_cell.angle_gamma   90.00
#
_symmetry.space_group_name_H-M   'P 1'
#
loop_
_entity.id
_entity.type
_entity.pdbx_description
1 polymer ?
#
loop_
_entity_poly.entity_id
_entity_poly.type
_entity_poly.pdbx_seq_one_letter_code
_entity_poly.pdbx_strand_id
1 'polypeptide(L)'
;CDLSTPKNDGTFNVYDDIREKLIARGIPAEQIRFIHEATSDAQKKELFAKVRSGEVRVLLGSTPKMGAGTNVQDRLIAIHNLDCPWRPSDLEQRQGRIERQGNMFPEVQVYRYVTEQTFDAYLYQLVESKQKFISQIMTSKSPVRSAEDVDEVALSFAEVKMLATCLLYTSDAAD
;
A
#
# COMPACT_ATOMS: atom_id res chain seq x y z
N CYS A 1 -3.28 2.91 -1.31
CA CYS A 1 -4.20 1.91 -1.89
C CYS A 1 -4.25 2.08 -3.40
N ASP A 2 -3.95 1.02 -4.15
CA ASP A 2 -3.97 1.02 -5.63
C ASP A 2 -5.28 0.42 -6.17
N LEU A 3 -5.99 -0.30 -5.33
CA LEU A 3 -7.29 -0.89 -5.65
C LEU A 3 -8.41 0.14 -5.52
N SER A 4 -9.42 0.01 -6.39
CA SER A 4 -10.66 0.81 -6.30
C SER A 4 -10.41 2.31 -6.19
N THR A 5 -9.55 2.85 -7.06
CA THR A 5 -9.31 4.31 -7.14
C THR A 5 -10.57 5.06 -7.53
N PRO A 6 -10.76 6.32 -7.09
CA PRO A 6 -11.97 7.09 -7.38
C PRO A 6 -12.24 7.20 -8.88
N LYS A 7 -13.50 6.96 -9.25
CA LYS A 7 -14.04 7.13 -10.62
C LYS A 7 -15.26 8.01 -10.56
N ASN A 8 -15.46 8.83 -11.59
CA ASN A 8 -16.63 9.74 -11.68
C ASN A 8 -17.88 9.04 -12.24
N ASP A 9 -18.02 7.74 -12.04
CA ASP A 9 -19.13 6.93 -12.59
C ASP A 9 -20.20 6.57 -11.54
N GLY A 10 -20.06 7.07 -10.31
CA GLY A 10 -20.97 6.79 -9.21
C GLY A 10 -20.88 5.36 -8.66
N THR A 11 -19.91 4.57 -9.10
CA THR A 11 -19.69 3.22 -8.57
C THR A 11 -19.00 3.29 -7.21
N PHE A 12 -19.24 2.25 -6.40
CA PHE A 12 -18.54 2.10 -5.11
C PHE A 12 -17.02 2.14 -5.31
N ASN A 13 -16.35 2.91 -4.47
CA ASN A 13 -14.90 2.89 -4.37
C ASN A 13 -14.45 2.98 -2.91
N VAL A 14 -13.30 2.39 -2.62
CA VAL A 14 -12.75 2.30 -1.27
C VAL A 14 -12.38 3.68 -0.71
N TYR A 15 -11.99 4.63 -1.55
CA TYR A 15 -11.58 5.97 -1.12
C TYR A 15 -12.75 6.75 -0.52
N ASP A 16 -13.91 6.75 -1.20
CA ASP A 16 -15.11 7.43 -0.70
C ASP A 16 -15.64 6.74 0.55
N ASP A 17 -15.67 5.41 0.59
CA ASP A 17 -16.09 4.64 1.77
C ASP A 17 -15.22 4.96 3.00
N ILE A 18 -13.89 5.04 2.83
CA ILE A 18 -12.98 5.42 3.91
C ILE A 18 -13.25 6.86 4.35
N ARG A 19 -13.42 7.80 3.41
CA ARG A 19 -13.70 9.20 3.70
C ARG A 19 -14.97 9.34 4.53
N GLU A 20 -16.06 8.69 4.12
CA GLU A 20 -17.34 8.71 4.84
C GLU A 20 -17.19 8.15 6.26
N LYS A 21 -16.52 7.02 6.41
CA LYS A 21 -16.27 6.39 7.72
C LYS A 21 -15.38 7.26 8.63
N LEU A 22 -14.42 7.97 8.09
CA LEU A 22 -13.57 8.89 8.86
C LEU A 22 -14.36 10.12 9.29
N ILE A 23 -15.22 10.67 8.43
CA ILE A 23 -16.13 11.79 8.75
C ILE A 23 -17.11 11.37 9.86
N ALA A 24 -17.69 10.20 9.74
CA ALA A 24 -18.60 9.65 10.77
C ALA A 24 -17.92 9.46 12.14
N ARG A 25 -16.59 9.32 12.16
CA ARG A 25 -15.77 9.24 13.38
C ARG A 25 -15.25 10.60 13.86
N GLY A 26 -15.69 11.70 13.26
CA GLY A 26 -15.41 13.05 13.71
C GLY A 26 -14.19 13.72 13.08
N ILE A 27 -13.65 13.17 11.98
CA ILE A 27 -12.61 13.88 11.22
C ILE A 27 -13.31 14.83 10.26
N PRO A 28 -13.01 16.13 10.28
CA PRO A 28 -13.60 17.09 9.36
C PRO A 28 -13.31 16.75 7.90
N ALA A 29 -14.31 16.89 7.03
CA ALA A 29 -14.21 16.50 5.62
C ALA A 29 -13.09 17.22 4.87
N GLU A 30 -12.84 18.49 5.20
CA GLU A 30 -11.78 19.33 4.63
C GLU A 30 -10.36 18.85 4.99
N GLN A 31 -10.22 18.07 6.05
CA GLN A 31 -8.94 17.50 6.49
C GLN A 31 -8.62 16.15 5.82
N ILE A 32 -9.54 15.63 5.02
CA ILE A 32 -9.38 14.38 4.27
C ILE A 32 -9.33 14.70 2.79
N ARG A 33 -8.21 14.38 2.13
CA ARG A 33 -8.03 14.70 0.71
C ARG A 33 -7.52 13.48 -0.06
N PHE A 34 -7.83 13.46 -1.35
CA PHE A 34 -7.34 12.45 -2.28
C PHE A 34 -6.30 13.07 -3.21
N ILE A 35 -5.18 12.37 -3.43
CA ILE A 35 -4.18 12.80 -4.40
C ILE A 35 -4.77 12.93 -5.82
N HIS A 36 -5.84 12.16 -6.10
CA HIS A 36 -6.52 12.16 -7.39
C HIS A 36 -7.28 13.46 -7.68
N GLU A 37 -7.58 14.26 -6.65
CA GLU A 37 -8.21 15.58 -6.79
C GLU A 37 -7.24 16.60 -7.40
N ALA A 38 -5.93 16.38 -7.27
CA ALA A 38 -4.91 17.27 -7.82
C ALA A 38 -4.49 16.79 -9.22
N THR A 39 -5.01 17.43 -10.25
CA THR A 39 -4.78 17.07 -11.65
C THR A 39 -3.54 17.76 -12.26
N SER A 40 -3.15 18.92 -11.72
CA SER A 40 -1.96 19.68 -12.15
C SER A 40 -0.85 19.63 -11.10
N ASP A 41 0.38 19.90 -11.53
CA ASP A 41 1.53 19.97 -10.61
C ASP A 41 1.40 21.14 -9.61
N ALA A 42 0.76 22.24 -10.00
CA ALA A 42 0.48 23.34 -9.09
C ALA A 42 -0.48 22.91 -7.97
N GLN A 43 -1.57 22.21 -8.32
CA GLN A 43 -2.52 21.67 -7.34
C GLN A 43 -1.89 20.64 -6.42
N LYS A 44 -1.00 19.77 -6.94
CA LYS A 44 -0.24 18.84 -6.11
C LYS A 44 0.66 19.55 -5.11
N LYS A 45 1.39 20.59 -5.55
CA LYS A 45 2.24 21.38 -4.67
C LYS A 45 1.44 22.05 -3.55
N GLU A 46 0.28 22.62 -3.88
CA GLU A 46 -0.64 23.20 -2.90
C GLU A 46 -1.16 22.16 -1.90
N LEU A 47 -1.64 21.02 -2.39
CA LEU A 47 -2.10 19.91 -1.55
C LEU A 47 -1.00 19.44 -0.60
N PHE A 48 0.23 19.27 -1.09
CA PHE A 48 1.36 18.85 -0.24
C PHE A 48 1.75 19.93 0.78
N ALA A 49 1.61 21.21 0.44
CA ALA A 49 1.79 22.28 1.41
C ALA A 49 0.77 22.18 2.56
N LYS A 50 -0.51 21.90 2.25
CA LYS A 50 -1.58 21.70 3.25
C LYS A 50 -1.33 20.46 4.12
N VAL A 51 -0.76 19.39 3.57
CA VAL A 51 -0.34 18.22 4.36
C VAL A 51 0.80 18.58 5.32
N ARG A 52 1.82 19.29 4.84
CA ARG A 52 2.95 19.73 5.69
C ARG A 52 2.55 20.72 6.77
N SER A 53 1.60 21.62 6.50
CA SER A 53 1.08 22.54 7.52
C SER A 53 0.20 21.84 8.57
N GLY A 54 -0.31 20.64 8.27
CA GLY A 54 -1.24 19.90 9.12
C GLY A 54 -2.71 20.28 8.90
N GLU A 55 -3.01 21.14 7.90
CA GLU A 55 -4.40 21.44 7.48
C GLU A 55 -5.07 20.17 6.94
N VAL A 56 -4.35 19.35 6.18
CA VAL A 56 -4.79 18.03 5.73
C VAL A 56 -4.18 16.97 6.65
N ARG A 57 -5.02 16.25 7.37
CA ARG A 57 -4.61 15.19 8.31
C ARG A 57 -4.55 13.82 7.66
N VAL A 58 -5.41 13.56 6.69
CA VAL A 58 -5.48 12.26 5.99
C VAL A 58 -5.37 12.50 4.50
N LEU A 59 -4.32 11.94 3.92
CA LEU A 59 -4.11 11.94 2.47
C LEU A 59 -4.23 10.51 1.94
N LEU A 60 -5.23 10.25 1.09
CA LEU A 60 -5.38 8.99 0.39
C LEU A 60 -4.78 9.09 -1.00
N GLY A 61 -4.05 8.06 -1.38
CA GLY A 61 -3.40 8.04 -2.69
C GLY A 61 -3.01 6.64 -3.16
N SER A 62 -2.81 6.53 -4.46
CA SER A 62 -2.26 5.34 -5.09
C SER A 62 -0.75 5.48 -5.27
N THR A 63 -0.04 4.35 -5.33
CA THR A 63 1.42 4.31 -5.52
C THR A 63 1.86 5.12 -6.75
N PRO A 64 1.23 4.96 -7.94
CA PRO A 64 1.61 5.74 -9.11
C PRO A 64 1.36 7.25 -8.96
N LYS A 65 0.26 7.66 -8.33
CA LYS A 65 -0.10 9.09 -8.16
C LYS A 65 0.74 9.77 -7.09
N MET A 66 1.12 9.04 -6.06
CA MET A 66 2.05 9.51 -5.03
C MET A 66 3.51 9.52 -5.50
N GLY A 67 3.80 9.19 -6.73
CA GLY A 67 5.05 9.06 -7.47
C GLY A 67 6.31 9.74 -6.94
N ALA A 68 7.40 9.75 -7.71
CA ALA A 68 8.64 10.42 -7.34
C ALA A 68 8.42 11.93 -7.07
N GLY A 69 9.07 12.49 -6.06
CA GLY A 69 9.02 13.92 -5.76
C GLY A 69 7.95 14.36 -4.75
N THR A 70 7.16 13.43 -4.20
CA THR A 70 6.23 13.75 -3.12
C THR A 70 6.99 14.01 -1.83
N ASN A 71 6.98 15.23 -1.35
CA ASN A 71 7.66 15.68 -0.12
C ASN A 71 6.60 16.11 0.90
N VAL A 72 6.07 15.14 1.66
CA VAL A 72 4.96 15.35 2.62
C VAL A 72 5.27 14.80 4.02
N GLN A 73 6.53 14.35 4.25
CA GLN A 73 6.92 13.60 5.45
C GLN A 73 6.93 14.42 6.73
N ASP A 74 6.97 15.74 6.66
CA ASP A 74 7.27 16.60 7.82
C ASP A 74 6.40 16.28 9.05
N ARG A 75 5.13 15.97 8.85
CA ARG A 75 4.16 15.65 9.91
C ARG A 75 3.51 14.27 9.79
N LEU A 76 4.07 13.38 8.98
CA LEU A 76 3.53 12.02 8.84
C LEU A 76 3.87 11.18 10.07
N ILE A 77 2.84 10.71 10.77
CA ILE A 77 2.97 9.82 11.93
C ILE A 77 2.66 8.37 11.59
N ALA A 78 1.90 8.13 10.54
CA ALA A 78 1.52 6.78 10.15
C ALA A 78 1.31 6.66 8.63
N ILE A 79 1.61 5.47 8.11
CA ILE A 79 1.23 5.03 6.77
C ILE A 79 0.38 3.77 6.86
N HIS A 80 -0.72 3.75 6.12
CA HIS A 80 -1.67 2.65 6.06
C HIS A 80 -1.64 2.01 4.67
N ASN A 81 -1.03 0.83 4.56
CA ASN A 81 -1.04 0.03 3.33
C ASN A 81 -2.29 -0.83 3.31
N LEU A 82 -3.32 -0.40 2.59
CA LEU A 82 -4.63 -1.05 2.53
C LEU A 82 -4.66 -2.21 1.53
N ASP A 83 -3.64 -2.32 0.70
CA ASP A 83 -3.43 -3.38 -0.27
C ASP A 83 -1.95 -3.74 -0.35
N CYS A 84 -1.67 -4.96 -0.83
CA CYS A 84 -0.32 -5.42 -1.11
C CYS A 84 0.03 -5.15 -2.58
N PRO A 85 1.09 -4.42 -2.89
CA PRO A 85 1.56 -4.28 -4.26
C PRO A 85 2.27 -5.56 -4.73
N TRP A 86 2.35 -5.76 -6.04
CA TRP A 86 3.01 -6.91 -6.64
C TRP A 86 4.54 -6.89 -6.58
N ARG A 87 5.11 -5.71 -6.35
CA ARG A 87 6.57 -5.51 -6.36
C ARG A 87 7.07 -5.09 -4.98
N PRO A 88 8.16 -5.71 -4.48
CA PRO A 88 8.82 -5.28 -3.24
C PRO A 88 9.21 -3.80 -3.28
N SER A 89 9.72 -3.32 -4.43
CA SER A 89 10.11 -1.92 -4.62
C SER A 89 8.98 -0.92 -4.35
N ASP A 90 7.73 -1.30 -4.63
CA ASP A 90 6.57 -0.43 -4.40
C ASP A 90 6.27 -0.31 -2.90
N LEU A 91 6.45 -1.40 -2.13
CA LEU A 91 6.36 -1.35 -0.66
C LEU A 91 7.47 -0.48 -0.07
N GLU A 92 8.72 -0.67 -0.50
CA GLU A 92 9.85 0.16 -0.09
C GLU A 92 9.62 1.63 -0.44
N GLN A 93 9.10 1.88 -1.64
CA GLN A 93 8.79 3.24 -2.08
C GLN A 93 7.69 3.87 -1.23
N ARG A 94 6.64 3.12 -0.84
CA ARG A 94 5.60 3.60 0.08
C ARG A 94 6.18 3.91 1.45
N GLN A 95 6.96 2.99 2.01
CA GLN A 95 7.57 3.13 3.33
C GLN A 95 8.61 4.25 3.36
N GLY A 96 9.47 4.34 2.35
CA GLY A 96 10.49 5.39 2.23
C GLY A 96 9.92 6.81 2.10
N ARG A 97 8.61 7.00 2.06
CA ARG A 97 7.97 8.31 2.11
C ARG A 97 7.80 8.83 3.52
N ILE A 98 7.59 7.94 4.48
CA ILE A 98 7.42 8.30 5.89
C ILE A 98 8.77 8.26 6.64
N GLU A 99 9.68 7.35 6.24
CA GLU A 99 11.01 7.16 6.83
C GLU A 99 12.06 8.10 6.22
N ARG A 100 11.70 9.34 5.90
CA ARG A 100 12.61 10.33 5.35
C ARG A 100 13.10 11.29 6.40
N GLN A 101 14.31 11.82 6.16
CA GLN A 101 14.83 12.93 6.93
C GLN A 101 13.88 14.14 6.84
N GLY A 102 13.76 14.89 7.94
CA GLY A 102 12.88 16.05 8.04
C GLY A 102 11.50 15.75 8.59
N ASN A 103 11.20 14.51 8.99
CA ASN A 103 10.01 14.23 9.77
C ASN A 103 10.19 14.78 11.20
N MET A 104 9.14 15.46 11.69
CA MET A 104 9.14 16.06 13.04
C MET A 104 8.99 15.00 14.14
N PHE A 105 8.53 13.81 13.81
CA PHE A 105 8.31 12.73 14.77
C PHE A 105 9.47 11.74 14.73
N PRO A 106 10.04 11.37 15.89
CA PRO A 106 11.13 10.42 15.97
C PRO A 106 10.71 8.99 15.63
N GLU A 107 9.43 8.69 15.81
CA GLU A 107 8.84 7.39 15.52
C GLU A 107 7.66 7.54 14.56
N VAL A 108 7.57 6.63 13.61
CA VAL A 108 6.48 6.54 12.64
C VAL A 108 5.92 5.13 12.61
N GLN A 109 4.64 5.01 12.32
CA GLN A 109 3.95 3.74 12.31
C GLN A 109 3.64 3.29 10.89
N VAL A 110 3.91 2.02 10.59
CA VAL A 110 3.60 1.41 9.30
C VAL A 110 2.57 0.29 9.52
N TYR A 111 1.34 0.54 9.09
CA TYR A 111 0.27 -0.45 9.15
C TYR A 111 0.13 -1.17 7.82
N ARG A 112 0.06 -2.49 7.88
CA ARG A 112 -0.23 -3.37 6.74
C ARG A 112 -1.51 -4.12 7.06
N TYR A 113 -2.52 -3.96 6.22
CA TYR A 113 -3.80 -4.63 6.37
C TYR A 113 -3.80 -5.88 5.51
N VAL A 114 -4.12 -6.99 6.12
CA VAL A 114 -4.21 -8.30 5.45
C VAL A 114 -5.55 -8.90 5.85
N THR A 115 -6.36 -9.22 4.86
CA THR A 115 -7.60 -9.95 5.10
C THR A 115 -7.27 -11.44 5.19
N GLU A 116 -7.59 -12.06 6.32
CA GLU A 116 -7.38 -13.49 6.51
C GLU A 116 -8.17 -14.31 5.49
N GLN A 117 -7.63 -15.45 5.10
CA GLN A 117 -8.23 -16.37 4.12
C GLN A 117 -8.51 -15.73 2.75
N THR A 118 -7.76 -14.71 2.38
CA THR A 118 -7.82 -14.08 1.06
C THR A 118 -6.48 -14.14 0.35
N PHE A 119 -6.50 -13.70 -0.91
CA PHE A 119 -5.30 -13.59 -1.72
C PHE A 119 -4.25 -12.60 -1.16
N ASP A 120 -4.65 -11.68 -0.30
CA ASP A 120 -3.75 -10.69 0.31
C ASP A 120 -2.63 -11.36 1.10
N ALA A 121 -2.95 -12.38 1.91
CA ALA A 121 -1.96 -13.11 2.70
C ALA A 121 -0.90 -13.76 1.80
N TYR A 122 -1.33 -14.36 0.69
CA TYR A 122 -0.42 -14.94 -0.30
C TYR A 122 0.46 -13.87 -0.97
N LEU A 123 -0.11 -12.73 -1.37
CA LEU A 123 0.66 -11.64 -1.97
C LEU A 123 1.76 -11.13 -1.05
N TYR A 124 1.47 -10.93 0.23
CA TYR A 124 2.48 -10.50 1.19
C TYR A 124 3.60 -11.53 1.36
N GLN A 125 3.29 -12.82 1.39
CA GLN A 125 4.30 -13.89 1.44
C GLN A 125 5.17 -13.90 0.18
N LEU A 126 4.56 -13.74 -0.99
CA LEU A 126 5.27 -13.67 -2.26
C LEU A 126 6.22 -12.48 -2.32
N VAL A 127 5.73 -11.30 -1.95
CA VAL A 127 6.54 -10.06 -1.93
C VAL A 127 7.69 -10.18 -0.92
N GLU A 128 7.45 -10.77 0.25
CA GLU A 128 8.50 -11.05 1.24
C GLU A 128 9.56 -12.01 0.71
N SER A 129 9.15 -13.07 0.02
CA SER A 129 10.07 -14.03 -0.58
C SER A 129 10.93 -13.38 -1.67
N LYS A 130 10.32 -12.57 -2.54
CA LYS A 130 11.03 -11.76 -3.54
C LYS A 130 12.02 -10.81 -2.89
N GLN A 131 11.65 -10.14 -1.81
CA GLN A 131 12.52 -9.23 -1.07
C GLN A 131 13.73 -9.95 -0.47
N LYS A 132 13.52 -11.12 0.15
CA LYS A 132 14.60 -11.94 0.69
C LYS A 132 15.58 -12.36 -0.40
N PHE A 133 15.06 -12.78 -1.55
CA PHE A 133 15.87 -13.18 -2.71
C PHE A 133 16.71 -12.02 -3.24
N ILE A 134 16.10 -10.85 -3.47
CA ILE A 134 16.80 -9.62 -3.90
C ILE A 134 17.91 -9.27 -2.91
N SER A 135 17.61 -9.30 -1.60
CA SER A 135 18.58 -9.00 -0.57
C SER A 135 19.75 -9.98 -0.56
N GLN A 136 19.50 -11.27 -0.79
CA GLN A 136 20.55 -12.29 -0.91
C GLN A 136 21.48 -12.03 -2.09
N ILE A 137 20.94 -11.69 -3.26
CA ILE A 137 21.75 -11.35 -4.44
C ILE A 137 22.58 -10.10 -4.19
N MET A 138 21.98 -9.06 -3.63
CA MET A 138 22.66 -7.77 -3.43
C MET A 138 23.73 -7.81 -2.34
N THR A 139 23.58 -8.68 -1.33
CA THR A 139 24.51 -8.78 -0.19
C THR A 139 25.51 -9.93 -0.33
N SER A 140 25.27 -10.91 -1.21
CA SER A 140 26.16 -12.05 -1.43
C SER A 140 27.44 -11.61 -2.12
N LYS A 141 28.59 -11.90 -1.48
CA LYS A 141 29.92 -11.79 -2.12
C LYS A 141 30.19 -12.85 -3.18
N SER A 142 29.34 -13.85 -3.28
CA SER A 142 29.36 -14.91 -4.31
C SER A 142 27.93 -15.13 -4.78
N PRO A 143 27.59 -14.80 -6.03
CA PRO A 143 26.27 -15.09 -6.56
C PRO A 143 26.06 -16.59 -6.62
N VAL A 144 25.00 -17.08 -6.00
CA VAL A 144 24.56 -18.47 -6.12
C VAL A 144 24.17 -18.71 -7.57
N ARG A 145 24.78 -19.70 -8.24
CA ARG A 145 24.58 -19.95 -9.68
C ARG A 145 23.20 -20.47 -10.07
N SER A 146 22.36 -20.80 -9.12
CA SER A 146 20.98 -21.24 -9.34
C SER A 146 20.11 -20.70 -8.21
N ALA A 147 19.53 -19.55 -8.43
CA ALA A 147 18.36 -19.15 -7.67
C ALA A 147 17.16 -19.47 -8.56
N GLU A 148 16.22 -20.26 -8.08
CA GLU A 148 14.94 -20.42 -8.75
C GLU A 148 14.31 -19.04 -8.92
N ASP A 149 14.00 -18.71 -10.18
CA ASP A 149 13.42 -17.42 -10.50
C ASP A 149 12.05 -17.35 -9.86
N VAL A 150 11.90 -16.48 -8.87
CA VAL A 150 10.65 -16.34 -8.10
C VAL A 150 9.50 -15.84 -9.00
N ASP A 151 9.82 -15.35 -10.20
CA ASP A 151 8.81 -15.00 -11.21
C ASP A 151 8.24 -16.23 -11.94
N GLU A 152 8.95 -17.37 -11.96
CA GLU A 152 8.42 -18.64 -12.49
C GLU A 152 7.45 -19.33 -11.49
N VAL A 153 7.44 -18.94 -10.24
CA VAL A 153 6.43 -19.35 -9.24
C VAL A 153 5.23 -18.39 -9.23
N ALA A 154 4.92 -17.78 -10.37
CA ALA A 154 3.60 -17.21 -10.55
C ALA A 154 2.61 -18.38 -10.58
N LEU A 155 1.92 -18.60 -9.44
CA LEU A 155 0.86 -19.59 -9.37
C LEU A 155 -0.05 -19.43 -10.58
N SER A 156 -0.23 -20.50 -11.31
CA SER A 156 -1.24 -20.53 -12.36
C SER A 156 -2.60 -20.15 -11.77
N PHE A 157 -3.48 -19.58 -12.57
CA PHE A 157 -4.85 -19.26 -12.13
C PHE A 157 -5.55 -20.47 -11.46
N ALA A 158 -5.19 -21.69 -11.89
CA ALA A 158 -5.69 -22.94 -11.31
C ALA A 158 -5.18 -23.17 -9.88
N GLU A 159 -3.93 -22.86 -9.58
CA GLU A 159 -3.33 -23.01 -8.25
C GLU A 159 -3.87 -21.95 -7.29
N VAL A 160 -4.07 -20.72 -7.75
CA VAL A 160 -4.75 -19.66 -6.98
C VAL A 160 -6.18 -20.08 -6.65
N LYS A 161 -6.91 -20.67 -7.61
CA LYS A 161 -8.25 -21.19 -7.41
C LYS A 161 -8.28 -22.38 -6.45
N MET A 162 -7.29 -23.26 -6.52
CA MET A 162 -7.14 -24.38 -5.59
C MET A 162 -6.87 -23.92 -4.16
N LEU A 163 -5.98 -22.95 -3.96
CA LEU A 163 -5.72 -22.37 -2.64
C LEU A 163 -6.96 -21.70 -2.07
N ALA A 164 -7.70 -20.95 -2.89
CA ALA A 164 -8.95 -20.32 -2.47
C ALA A 164 -10.06 -21.32 -2.13
N THR A 165 -10.13 -22.46 -2.85
CA THR A 165 -11.11 -23.53 -2.59
C THR A 165 -10.70 -24.46 -1.46
N CYS A 166 -9.41 -24.77 -1.28
CA CYS A 166 -8.93 -25.58 -0.15
C CYS A 166 -9.19 -24.90 1.21
N LEU A 167 -9.13 -23.58 1.27
CA LEU A 167 -9.44 -22.83 2.48
C LEU A 167 -10.93 -22.85 2.84
N LEU A 168 -11.82 -23.03 1.86
CA LEU A 168 -13.25 -23.21 2.10
C LEU A 168 -13.62 -24.60 2.62
N TYR A 169 -12.81 -25.62 2.31
CA TYR A 169 -13.09 -27.01 2.73
C TYR A 169 -12.61 -27.35 4.13
N THR A 170 -11.71 -26.58 4.71
CA THR A 170 -11.19 -26.84 6.08
C THR A 170 -12.06 -26.24 7.18
N SER A 171 -13.01 -25.37 6.87
CA SER A 171 -13.94 -24.83 7.87
C SER A 171 -15.17 -25.73 8.12
N ASP A 172 -15.55 -26.60 7.16
CA ASP A 172 -16.72 -27.47 7.29
C ASP A 172 -16.40 -28.87 7.87
N ALA A 173 -15.13 -29.15 8.21
CA ALA A 173 -14.71 -30.44 8.78
C ALA A 173 -14.48 -30.41 10.30
N ALA A 174 -14.87 -29.30 10.98
CA ALA A 174 -14.65 -29.10 12.41
C ALA A 174 -15.98 -28.93 13.21
N ASP A 175 -17.14 -29.43 12.68
CA ASP A 175 -18.38 -29.61 13.43
C ASP A 175 -18.73 -31.11 13.57
#